data_82c6d91914959d4948e017a411cd21d6
#
_entry.id   82c6d91914959d4948e017a411cd21d6
#
_cell.length_a   1.000
_cell.length_b   1.000
_cell.length_c   1.000
_cell.angle_alpha   90.00
_cell.angle_beta   90.00
_cell.angle_gamma   90.00
#
_symmetry.space_group_name_H-M   'P 1'
#
loop_
_entity.id
_entity.type
_entity.pdbx_description
1 polymer ?
#
loop_
_entity_poly.entity_id
_entity_poly.type
_entity_poly.pdbx_seq_one_letter_code
_entity_poly.pdbx_strand_id
1 'polypeptide(L)'
;MAKRTFLDFEQPVAELEGKIEELRYVQSESAVDISEEIDQLTKKSQQLTKDIYSDLTAWQITKIARHPERPYTLDYIREIFTDFVEMHGDRHFADDLSIVGGLARFNGSPCMVLGHQKGRDTKERTQRNFGMCKPEGYRKALRLMKTAEKFKLPVFTFVDTPGAYPGIDAEERGQSEAIGRNIFEMAQLEVPIITTIIGEGGSGGALAISVADSVLMLQYSVYSVISPEGCASILWKTSDKAEEAAEALGITAHRLKALNLVDKIVSEPVGGAHRDYAQMAAFLKRALGDAWRQVIDLKPKELLDRRYERLQSYGRFTDTKASK
;
A
#
# COMPACT_ATOMS: atom_id res chain seq x y z
N MET A 1 -15.77 -20.61 10.86
CA MET A 1 -15.07 -19.63 9.98
C MET A 1 -14.66 -18.44 10.82
N ALA A 2 -13.52 -17.77 10.53
CA ALA A 2 -13.17 -16.54 11.23
C ALA A 2 -14.24 -15.47 10.92
N LYS A 3 -14.71 -14.77 11.94
CA LYS A 3 -15.74 -13.73 11.81
C LYS A 3 -15.13 -12.60 10.96
N ARG A 4 -15.73 -12.29 9.80
CA ARG A 4 -15.30 -11.19 8.93
C ARG A 4 -15.47 -9.85 9.65
N THR A 5 -14.50 -8.97 9.49
CA THR A 5 -14.59 -7.60 9.96
C THR A 5 -15.28 -6.74 8.92
N PHE A 6 -16.27 -5.96 9.32
CA PHE A 6 -16.98 -5.00 8.47
C PHE A 6 -16.74 -3.58 8.99
N LEU A 7 -16.59 -2.64 8.07
CA LEU A 7 -16.53 -1.22 8.39
C LEU A 7 -17.95 -0.68 8.65
N ASP A 8 -18.04 0.48 9.29
CA ASP A 8 -19.32 1.10 9.65
C ASP A 8 -20.30 1.29 8.48
N PHE A 9 -19.80 1.70 7.33
CA PHE A 9 -20.61 1.88 6.11
C PHE A 9 -20.96 0.56 5.39
N GLU A 10 -20.38 -0.57 5.80
CA GLU A 10 -20.67 -1.91 5.29
C GLU A 10 -21.76 -2.65 6.10
N GLN A 11 -22.34 -2.04 7.15
CA GLN A 11 -23.33 -2.69 8.00
C GLN A 11 -24.49 -3.34 7.24
N PRO A 12 -25.06 -2.72 6.17
CA PRO A 12 -26.12 -3.36 5.38
C PRO A 12 -25.66 -4.67 4.70
N VAL A 13 -24.37 -4.76 4.32
CA VAL A 13 -23.79 -6.00 3.76
C VAL A 13 -23.57 -7.02 4.88
N ALA A 14 -23.07 -6.59 6.05
CA ALA A 14 -22.88 -7.45 7.21
C ALA A 14 -24.17 -8.14 7.66
N GLU A 15 -25.30 -7.42 7.67
CA GLU A 15 -26.60 -7.96 8.00
C GLU A 15 -27.08 -9.05 7.00
N LEU A 16 -26.84 -8.82 5.70
CA LEU A 16 -27.18 -9.80 4.67
C LEU A 16 -26.29 -11.04 4.76
N GLU A 17 -24.97 -10.86 4.96
CA GLU A 17 -24.04 -11.97 5.12
C GLU A 17 -24.35 -12.78 6.39
N GLY A 18 -24.75 -12.13 7.48
CA GLY A 18 -25.21 -12.81 8.71
C GLY A 18 -26.44 -13.71 8.44
N LYS A 19 -27.45 -13.19 7.73
CA LYS A 19 -28.63 -13.99 7.35
C LYS A 19 -28.26 -15.16 6.45
N ILE A 20 -27.33 -14.97 5.51
CA ILE A 20 -26.86 -16.06 4.63
C ILE A 20 -26.18 -17.15 5.46
N GLU A 21 -25.36 -16.79 6.45
CA GLU A 21 -24.71 -17.76 7.34
C GLU A 21 -25.73 -18.53 8.20
N GLU A 22 -26.73 -17.84 8.75
CA GLU A 22 -27.83 -18.48 9.50
C GLU A 22 -28.59 -19.49 8.63
N LEU A 23 -28.95 -19.12 7.40
CA LEU A 23 -29.63 -20.02 6.48
C LEU A 23 -28.78 -21.22 6.09
N ARG A 24 -27.48 -21.04 5.84
CA ARG A 24 -26.55 -22.16 5.57
C ARG A 24 -26.44 -23.11 6.76
N TYR A 25 -26.46 -22.58 7.99
CA TYR A 25 -26.46 -23.39 9.19
C TYR A 25 -27.74 -24.22 9.29
N VAL A 26 -28.93 -23.61 9.11
CA VAL A 26 -30.23 -24.29 9.10
C VAL A 26 -30.28 -25.36 7.99
N GLN A 27 -29.78 -25.06 6.80
CA GLN A 27 -29.73 -26.04 5.70
C GLN A 27 -28.84 -27.24 6.02
N SER A 28 -27.76 -27.04 6.77
CA SER A 28 -26.88 -28.16 7.17
C SER A 28 -27.50 -29.08 8.24
N GLU A 29 -28.45 -28.60 9.03
CA GLU A 29 -29.11 -29.33 10.11
C GLU A 29 -30.51 -29.87 9.75
N SER A 30 -31.10 -29.38 8.65
CA SER A 30 -32.46 -29.78 8.26
C SER A 30 -32.49 -30.32 6.82
N ALA A 31 -33.50 -31.14 6.51
CA ALA A 31 -33.75 -31.66 5.15
C ALA A 31 -34.43 -30.63 4.22
N VAL A 32 -34.54 -29.37 4.63
CA VAL A 32 -35.19 -28.33 3.86
C VAL A 32 -34.20 -27.73 2.86
N ASP A 33 -34.53 -27.76 1.58
CA ASP A 33 -33.74 -27.09 0.53
C ASP A 33 -34.09 -25.60 0.45
N ILE A 34 -33.18 -24.77 0.90
CA ILE A 34 -33.26 -23.30 0.88
C ILE A 34 -32.18 -22.66 -0.01
N SER A 35 -31.63 -23.45 -0.95
CA SER A 35 -30.53 -23.02 -1.82
C SER A 35 -30.89 -21.81 -2.67
N GLU A 36 -32.12 -21.73 -3.19
CA GLU A 36 -32.58 -20.59 -3.99
C GLU A 36 -32.59 -19.28 -3.19
N GLU A 37 -33.03 -19.34 -1.92
CA GLU A 37 -33.06 -18.15 -1.06
C GLU A 37 -31.65 -17.68 -0.70
N ILE A 38 -30.73 -18.62 -0.39
CA ILE A 38 -29.32 -18.32 -0.18
C ILE A 38 -28.68 -17.68 -1.42
N ASP A 39 -28.97 -18.17 -2.61
CA ASP A 39 -28.46 -17.63 -3.86
C ASP A 39 -29.00 -16.22 -4.14
N GLN A 40 -30.29 -15.97 -3.89
CA GLN A 40 -30.88 -14.65 -4.04
C GLN A 40 -30.25 -13.64 -3.07
N LEU A 41 -30.10 -13.99 -1.80
CA LEU A 41 -29.46 -13.14 -0.80
C LEU A 41 -27.99 -12.89 -1.12
N THR A 42 -27.27 -13.91 -1.61
CA THR A 42 -25.87 -13.77 -2.03
C THR A 42 -25.73 -12.79 -3.19
N LYS A 43 -26.58 -12.88 -4.21
CA LYS A 43 -26.61 -11.91 -5.33
C LYS A 43 -26.94 -10.51 -4.85
N LYS A 44 -27.89 -10.38 -3.92
CA LYS A 44 -28.26 -9.09 -3.32
C LYS A 44 -27.10 -8.49 -2.52
N SER A 45 -26.40 -9.29 -1.71
CA SER A 45 -25.22 -8.85 -0.96
C SER A 45 -24.11 -8.38 -1.90
N GLN A 46 -23.82 -9.12 -2.98
CA GLN A 46 -22.83 -8.73 -3.98
C GLN A 46 -23.19 -7.42 -4.70
N GLN A 47 -24.48 -7.24 -5.06
CA GLN A 47 -24.92 -6.01 -5.70
C GLN A 47 -24.83 -4.83 -4.75
N LEU A 48 -25.30 -4.97 -3.51
CA LEU A 48 -25.21 -3.94 -2.49
C LEU A 48 -23.75 -3.54 -2.20
N THR A 49 -22.84 -4.52 -2.14
CA THR A 49 -21.40 -4.23 -2.00
C THR A 49 -20.88 -3.41 -3.18
N LYS A 50 -21.25 -3.76 -4.42
CA LYS A 50 -20.87 -2.97 -5.61
C LYS A 50 -21.41 -1.54 -5.53
N ASP A 51 -22.66 -1.37 -5.13
CA ASP A 51 -23.31 -0.05 -5.05
C ASP A 51 -22.62 0.83 -4.00
N ILE A 52 -22.33 0.28 -2.80
CA ILE A 52 -21.59 0.99 -1.75
C ILE A 52 -20.18 1.38 -2.23
N TYR A 53 -19.45 0.44 -2.86
CA TYR A 53 -18.08 0.65 -3.29
C TYR A 53 -17.93 1.49 -4.57
N SER A 54 -19.04 1.82 -5.24
CA SER A 54 -19.03 2.71 -6.41
C SER A 54 -18.94 4.19 -6.07
N ASP A 55 -19.30 4.60 -4.84
CA ASP A 55 -19.37 6.00 -4.41
C ASP A 55 -18.83 6.20 -2.99
N LEU A 56 -17.57 5.81 -2.79
CA LEU A 56 -16.88 5.94 -1.50
C LEU A 56 -16.28 7.34 -1.33
N THR A 57 -16.47 7.95 -0.15
CA THR A 57 -15.76 9.16 0.24
C THR A 57 -14.27 8.90 0.46
N ALA A 58 -13.44 9.95 0.41
CA ALA A 58 -12.00 9.83 0.71
C ALA A 58 -11.76 9.27 2.13
N TRP A 59 -12.63 9.57 3.08
CA TRP A 59 -12.56 9.03 4.42
C TRP A 59 -12.88 7.53 4.50
N GLN A 60 -13.91 7.07 3.78
CA GLN A 60 -14.24 5.65 3.67
C GLN A 60 -13.10 4.86 3.00
N ILE A 61 -12.48 5.42 1.95
CA ILE A 61 -11.28 4.84 1.32
C ILE A 61 -10.13 4.76 2.33
N THR A 62 -9.93 5.78 3.16
CA THR A 62 -8.93 5.75 4.23
C THR A 62 -9.18 4.62 5.23
N LYS A 63 -10.43 4.37 5.61
CA LYS A 63 -10.81 3.23 6.47
C LYS A 63 -10.51 1.89 5.80
N ILE A 64 -10.80 1.75 4.50
CA ILE A 64 -10.48 0.54 3.73
C ILE A 64 -8.96 0.33 3.64
N ALA A 65 -8.18 1.39 3.39
CA ALA A 65 -6.72 1.32 3.36
C ALA A 65 -6.11 0.79 4.67
N ARG A 66 -6.78 1.06 5.79
CA ARG A 66 -6.41 0.65 7.15
C ARG A 66 -7.06 -0.66 7.60
N HIS A 67 -7.86 -1.29 6.74
CA HIS A 67 -8.61 -2.47 7.15
C HIS A 67 -7.69 -3.56 7.71
N PRO A 68 -7.96 -4.14 8.91
CA PRO A 68 -7.04 -5.06 9.59
C PRO A 68 -6.81 -6.37 8.82
N GLU A 69 -7.74 -6.75 7.95
CA GLU A 69 -7.64 -7.94 7.11
C GLU A 69 -7.07 -7.64 5.71
N ARG A 70 -6.64 -6.40 5.44
CA ARG A 70 -6.02 -6.06 4.16
C ARG A 70 -4.68 -6.80 3.99
N PRO A 71 -4.35 -7.34 2.78
CA PRO A 71 -3.07 -7.99 2.54
C PRO A 71 -1.90 -7.04 2.83
N TYR A 72 -0.87 -7.54 3.51
CA TYR A 72 0.37 -6.83 3.78
C TYR A 72 1.50 -7.31 2.85
N THR A 73 2.67 -6.73 2.96
CA THR A 73 3.82 -7.01 2.09
C THR A 73 4.15 -8.50 2.03
N LEU A 74 4.20 -9.21 3.17
CA LEU A 74 4.49 -10.65 3.19
C LEU A 74 3.41 -11.49 2.49
N ASP A 75 2.15 -11.05 2.52
CA ASP A 75 1.07 -11.72 1.79
C ASP A 75 1.29 -11.61 0.28
N TYR A 76 1.61 -10.41 -0.22
CA TYR A 76 1.93 -10.20 -1.63
C TYR A 76 3.22 -10.91 -2.06
N ILE A 77 4.25 -10.94 -1.21
CA ILE A 77 5.48 -11.70 -1.49
C ILE A 77 5.15 -13.18 -1.68
N ARG A 78 4.37 -13.78 -0.81
CA ARG A 78 3.98 -15.19 -0.88
C ARG A 78 3.18 -15.53 -2.14
N GLU A 79 2.26 -14.66 -2.55
CA GLU A 79 1.35 -14.91 -3.67
C GLU A 79 1.96 -14.56 -5.05
N ILE A 80 2.90 -13.62 -5.11
CA ILE A 80 3.40 -13.06 -6.37
C ILE A 80 4.80 -13.55 -6.73
N PHE A 81 5.66 -13.74 -5.73
CA PHE A 81 7.08 -14.05 -5.90
C PHE A 81 7.38 -15.50 -5.51
N THR A 82 8.52 -16.01 -5.98
CA THR A 82 9.06 -17.32 -5.57
C THR A 82 10.45 -17.16 -4.98
N ASP A 83 10.92 -18.19 -4.27
CA ASP A 83 12.28 -18.29 -3.73
C ASP A 83 12.66 -17.08 -2.85
N PHE A 84 11.71 -16.56 -2.06
CA PHE A 84 11.97 -15.42 -1.18
C PHE A 84 12.90 -15.81 -0.04
N VAL A 85 14.01 -15.06 0.08
CA VAL A 85 14.98 -15.18 1.17
C VAL A 85 15.08 -13.83 1.87
N GLU A 86 14.52 -13.74 3.08
CA GLU A 86 14.53 -12.51 3.86
C GLU A 86 15.94 -12.16 4.33
N MET A 87 16.27 -10.88 4.29
CA MET A 87 17.58 -10.32 4.68
C MET A 87 17.42 -9.30 5.80
N HIS A 88 17.91 -9.62 6.97
CA HIS A 88 17.74 -8.85 8.20
C HIS A 88 18.88 -7.86 8.49
N GLY A 89 18.55 -6.82 9.27
CA GLY A 89 19.47 -5.88 9.89
C GLY A 89 20.05 -4.82 8.96
N ASP A 90 20.41 -3.68 9.54
CA ASP A 90 20.95 -2.51 8.83
C ASP A 90 22.48 -2.51 8.71
N ARG A 91 23.19 -3.43 9.38
CA ARG A 91 24.66 -3.49 9.48
C ARG A 91 25.26 -2.28 10.20
N HIS A 92 24.47 -1.59 10.99
CA HIS A 92 24.89 -0.41 11.73
C HIS A 92 24.45 -0.43 13.20
N PHE A 93 23.16 -0.71 13.47
CA PHE A 93 22.61 -0.71 14.82
C PHE A 93 21.79 -1.98 15.12
N ALA A 94 20.70 -2.22 14.39
CA ALA A 94 19.79 -3.32 14.67
C ALA A 94 18.99 -3.77 13.43
N ASP A 95 18.08 -4.72 13.63
CA ASP A 95 17.01 -5.01 12.69
C ASP A 95 15.74 -4.22 13.07
N ASP A 96 14.90 -3.92 12.08
CA ASP A 96 13.58 -3.36 12.27
C ASP A 96 12.55 -4.20 11.48
N LEU A 97 11.68 -4.87 12.20
CA LEU A 97 10.68 -5.77 11.63
C LEU A 97 9.52 -5.04 10.92
N SER A 98 9.45 -3.71 11.00
CA SER A 98 8.47 -2.90 10.26
C SER A 98 8.79 -2.77 8.76
N ILE A 99 10.02 -3.06 8.35
CA ILE A 99 10.41 -3.33 6.96
C ILE A 99 10.81 -4.79 6.83
N VAL A 100 10.24 -5.47 5.86
CA VAL A 100 10.68 -6.79 5.40
C VAL A 100 11.26 -6.65 4.01
N GLY A 101 12.24 -7.49 3.66
CA GLY A 101 12.80 -7.46 2.31
C GLY A 101 13.91 -8.48 2.12
N GLY A 102 14.17 -8.80 0.87
CA GLY A 102 15.16 -9.81 0.51
C GLY A 102 15.16 -10.14 -0.98
N LEU A 103 15.93 -11.15 -1.32
CA LEU A 103 16.01 -11.69 -2.66
C LEU A 103 14.77 -12.55 -2.95
N ALA A 104 14.28 -12.47 -4.19
CA ALA A 104 13.17 -13.28 -4.66
C ALA A 104 13.27 -13.49 -6.18
N ARG A 105 12.27 -14.19 -6.75
CA ARG A 105 12.07 -14.24 -8.20
C ARG A 105 10.70 -13.71 -8.57
N PHE A 106 10.67 -12.81 -9.53
CA PHE A 106 9.44 -12.36 -10.18
C PHE A 106 9.37 -12.93 -11.60
N ASN A 107 8.35 -13.77 -11.88
CA ASN A 107 8.21 -14.49 -13.16
C ASN A 107 9.51 -15.23 -13.56
N GLY A 108 10.18 -15.86 -12.59
CA GLY A 108 11.42 -16.61 -12.79
C GLY A 108 12.70 -15.77 -12.79
N SER A 109 12.63 -14.46 -12.96
CA SER A 109 13.78 -13.54 -12.95
C SER A 109 14.14 -13.10 -11.52
N PRO A 110 15.43 -13.07 -11.15
CA PRO A 110 15.84 -12.63 -9.83
C PRO A 110 15.55 -11.14 -9.63
N CYS A 111 15.15 -10.78 -8.42
CA CYS A 111 14.82 -9.41 -8.03
C CYS A 111 15.08 -9.17 -6.55
N MET A 112 15.07 -7.92 -6.14
CA MET A 112 14.95 -7.49 -4.76
C MET A 112 13.52 -7.05 -4.49
N VAL A 113 12.91 -7.55 -3.42
CA VAL A 113 11.60 -7.11 -2.96
C VAL A 113 11.67 -6.66 -1.52
N LEU A 114 11.04 -5.54 -1.19
CA LEU A 114 10.96 -5.02 0.17
C LEU A 114 9.68 -4.20 0.38
N GLY A 115 9.29 -4.02 1.62
CA GLY A 115 8.12 -3.18 1.92
C GLY A 115 7.81 -3.11 3.40
N HIS A 116 6.87 -2.23 3.73
CA HIS A 116 6.37 -2.09 5.08
C HIS A 116 5.53 -3.31 5.46
N GLN A 117 5.70 -3.76 6.69
CA GLN A 117 4.93 -4.87 7.26
C GLN A 117 4.28 -4.43 8.57
N LYS A 118 2.95 -4.50 8.57
CA LYS A 118 2.12 -4.37 9.78
C LYS A 118 1.89 -5.76 10.39
N GLY A 119 1.50 -5.81 11.65
CA GLY A 119 1.14 -7.04 12.33
C GLY A 119 -0.35 -7.37 12.26
N ARG A 120 -0.71 -8.65 12.37
CA ARG A 120 -2.09 -9.12 12.40
C ARG A 120 -2.71 -9.02 13.78
N ASP A 121 -1.98 -9.42 14.81
CA ASP A 121 -2.41 -9.34 16.21
C ASP A 121 -1.66 -8.24 16.97
N THR A 122 -2.04 -8.01 18.22
CA THR A 122 -1.45 -6.96 19.07
C THR A 122 0.04 -7.18 19.30
N LYS A 123 0.49 -8.43 19.47
CA LYS A 123 1.89 -8.76 19.71
C LYS A 123 2.73 -8.46 18.46
N GLU A 124 2.26 -8.93 17.32
CA GLU A 124 2.95 -8.70 16.05
C GLU A 124 2.95 -7.21 15.67
N ARG A 125 1.83 -6.50 15.87
CA ARG A 125 1.75 -5.05 15.66
C ARG A 125 2.76 -4.28 16.50
N THR A 126 2.91 -4.65 17.77
CA THR A 126 3.90 -4.03 18.67
C THR A 126 5.33 -4.32 18.20
N GLN A 127 5.64 -5.57 17.81
CA GLN A 127 6.97 -5.95 17.31
C GLN A 127 7.34 -5.22 16.01
N ARG A 128 6.37 -4.97 15.14
CA ARG A 128 6.53 -4.26 13.87
C ARG A 128 6.23 -2.77 13.98
N ASN A 129 6.12 -2.26 15.20
CA ASN A 129 5.87 -0.85 15.48
C ASN A 129 4.72 -0.27 14.64
N PHE A 130 3.64 -1.04 14.44
CA PHE A 130 2.46 -0.69 13.62
C PHE A 130 2.78 -0.30 12.16
N GLY A 131 3.91 -0.76 11.62
CA GLY A 131 4.40 -0.39 10.30
C GLY A 131 5.13 0.95 10.24
N MET A 132 5.39 1.57 11.40
CA MET A 132 6.17 2.81 11.50
C MET A 132 7.65 2.48 11.66
N CYS A 133 8.43 2.69 10.61
CA CYS A 133 9.84 2.35 10.61
C CYS A 133 10.69 3.27 11.49
N LYS A 134 11.65 2.65 12.15
CA LYS A 134 12.78 3.30 12.81
C LYS A 134 13.94 3.49 11.81
N PRO A 135 14.97 4.28 12.13
CA PRO A 135 16.10 4.54 11.22
C PRO A 135 16.75 3.27 10.66
N GLU A 136 16.87 2.24 11.48
CA GLU A 136 17.46 0.95 11.10
C GLU A 136 16.64 0.22 10.03
N GLY A 137 15.31 0.40 9.97
CA GLY A 137 14.46 -0.13 8.90
C GLY A 137 14.74 0.55 7.56
N TYR A 138 14.88 1.87 7.54
CA TYR A 138 15.24 2.61 6.33
C TYR A 138 16.68 2.32 5.88
N ARG A 139 17.64 2.21 6.81
CA ARG A 139 19.02 1.80 6.48
C ARG A 139 19.08 0.36 5.95
N LYS A 140 18.27 -0.56 6.49
CA LYS A 140 18.11 -1.91 5.94
C LYS A 140 17.57 -1.85 4.50
N ALA A 141 16.51 -1.07 4.25
CA ALA A 141 15.97 -0.89 2.91
C ALA A 141 17.03 -0.37 1.93
N LEU A 142 17.81 0.66 2.32
CA LEU A 142 18.89 1.18 1.50
C LEU A 142 19.95 0.12 1.19
N ARG A 143 20.37 -0.62 2.20
CA ARG A 143 21.35 -1.71 2.04
C ARG A 143 20.86 -2.75 1.03
N LEU A 144 19.58 -3.12 1.07
CA LEU A 144 18.98 -4.06 0.12
C LEU A 144 18.96 -3.48 -1.29
N MET A 145 18.56 -2.23 -1.43
CA MET A 145 18.54 -1.54 -2.73
C MET A 145 19.94 -1.40 -3.33
N LYS A 146 20.95 -1.05 -2.51
CA LYS A 146 22.35 -1.03 -2.98
C LYS A 146 22.88 -2.43 -3.32
N THR A 147 22.40 -3.45 -2.64
CA THR A 147 22.73 -4.85 -3.01
C THR A 147 22.09 -5.19 -4.36
N ALA A 148 20.85 -4.79 -4.59
CA ALA A 148 20.18 -4.96 -5.88
C ALA A 148 20.95 -4.26 -7.02
N GLU A 149 21.36 -3.02 -6.82
CA GLU A 149 22.17 -2.26 -7.78
C GLU A 149 23.46 -3.00 -8.14
N LYS A 150 24.20 -3.46 -7.11
CA LYS A 150 25.46 -4.21 -7.31
C LYS A 150 25.28 -5.45 -8.18
N PHE A 151 24.17 -6.14 -8.04
CA PHE A 151 23.85 -7.37 -8.79
C PHE A 151 22.95 -7.13 -10.00
N LYS A 152 22.65 -5.86 -10.32
CA LYS A 152 21.79 -5.45 -11.44
C LYS A 152 20.39 -6.08 -11.39
N LEU A 153 19.81 -6.13 -10.20
CA LEU A 153 18.48 -6.68 -9.95
C LEU A 153 17.44 -5.57 -9.91
N PRO A 154 16.25 -5.73 -10.51
CA PRO A 154 15.15 -4.80 -10.31
C PRO A 154 14.68 -4.81 -8.85
N VAL A 155 14.18 -3.68 -8.38
CA VAL A 155 13.66 -3.49 -7.03
C VAL A 155 12.15 -3.31 -7.08
N PHE A 156 11.42 -4.10 -6.31
CA PHE A 156 9.99 -3.93 -6.06
C PHE A 156 9.77 -3.46 -4.63
N THR A 157 9.06 -2.35 -4.44
CA THR A 157 8.76 -1.84 -3.10
C THR A 157 7.26 -1.79 -2.84
N PHE A 158 6.84 -2.17 -1.63
CA PHE A 158 5.46 -2.14 -1.17
C PHE A 158 5.31 -1.18 0.01
N VAL A 159 4.47 -0.17 -0.17
CA VAL A 159 4.28 0.89 0.82
C VAL A 159 2.98 0.67 1.59
N ASP A 160 3.10 0.49 2.91
CA ASP A 160 1.97 0.41 3.83
C ASP A 160 2.37 0.88 5.24
N THR A 161 2.44 2.19 5.42
CA THR A 161 2.82 2.81 6.69
C THR A 161 1.99 4.06 6.97
N PRO A 162 1.58 4.31 8.22
CA PRO A 162 0.99 5.59 8.61
C PRO A 162 2.03 6.73 8.65
N GLY A 163 3.32 6.42 8.63
CA GLY A 163 4.44 7.36 8.69
C GLY A 163 5.69 6.75 9.32
N ALA A 164 6.74 7.54 9.42
CA ALA A 164 7.93 7.17 10.16
C ALA A 164 7.67 7.20 11.67
N TYR A 165 8.38 6.38 12.44
CA TYR A 165 8.26 6.39 13.89
C TYR A 165 8.77 7.71 14.49
N PRO A 166 7.97 8.43 15.28
CA PRO A 166 8.29 9.75 15.79
C PRO A 166 8.93 9.75 17.19
N GLY A 167 9.46 8.61 17.64
CA GLY A 167 10.05 8.46 18.97
C GLY A 167 11.41 9.12 19.11
N ILE A 168 11.75 9.55 20.35
CA ILE A 168 13.04 10.16 20.68
C ILE A 168 14.21 9.24 20.31
N ASP A 169 14.08 7.96 20.57
CA ASP A 169 15.07 6.94 20.24
C ASP A 169 15.34 6.80 18.73
N ALA A 170 14.35 7.10 17.90
CA ALA A 170 14.54 7.16 16.45
C ALA A 170 15.25 8.47 16.02
N GLU A 171 14.88 9.59 16.63
CA GLU A 171 15.52 10.88 16.36
C GLU A 171 17.02 10.83 16.72
N GLU A 172 17.37 10.29 17.89
CA GLU A 172 18.75 10.08 18.35
C GLU A 172 19.59 9.22 17.40
N ARG A 173 18.94 8.28 16.67
CA ARG A 173 19.60 7.41 15.69
C ARG A 173 19.48 7.88 14.25
N GLY A 174 19.03 9.12 14.03
CA GLY A 174 19.06 9.79 12.73
C GLY A 174 17.89 9.43 11.82
N GLN A 175 16.64 9.54 12.31
CA GLN A 175 15.44 9.26 11.53
C GLN A 175 15.36 10.09 10.25
N SER A 176 15.56 11.41 10.35
CA SER A 176 15.51 12.31 9.19
C SER A 176 16.61 11.99 8.18
N GLU A 177 17.81 11.70 8.66
CA GLU A 177 18.96 11.34 7.80
C GLU A 177 18.68 10.03 7.06
N ALA A 178 18.20 9.00 7.74
CA ALA A 178 17.90 7.71 7.11
C ALA A 178 16.84 7.82 6.01
N ILE A 179 15.79 8.62 6.23
CA ILE A 179 14.76 8.91 5.23
C ILE A 179 15.33 9.70 4.06
N GLY A 180 15.98 10.82 4.34
CA GLY A 180 16.54 11.71 3.32
C GLY A 180 17.62 11.02 2.47
N ARG A 181 18.47 10.19 3.11
CA ARG A 181 19.46 9.37 2.43
C ARG A 181 18.80 8.38 1.45
N ASN A 182 17.77 7.69 1.88
CA ASN A 182 17.05 6.78 0.99
C ASN A 182 16.46 7.49 -0.25
N ILE A 183 15.81 8.64 -0.06
CA ILE A 183 15.26 9.44 -1.17
C ILE A 183 16.36 9.82 -2.15
N PHE A 184 17.49 10.32 -1.64
CA PHE A 184 18.63 10.74 -2.44
C PHE A 184 19.24 9.56 -3.23
N GLU A 185 19.50 8.44 -2.56
CA GLU A 185 20.12 7.27 -3.17
C GLU A 185 19.19 6.58 -4.17
N MET A 186 17.89 6.46 -3.86
CA MET A 186 16.90 5.89 -4.79
C MET A 186 16.79 6.67 -6.08
N ALA A 187 16.94 8.01 -6.04
CA ALA A 187 16.93 8.83 -7.23
C ALA A 187 18.08 8.48 -8.20
N GLN A 188 19.17 7.90 -7.69
CA GLN A 188 20.41 7.62 -8.45
C GLN A 188 20.65 6.13 -8.70
N LEU A 189 19.82 5.22 -8.18
CA LEU A 189 19.98 3.77 -8.39
C LEU A 189 19.90 3.41 -9.88
N GLU A 190 20.93 2.75 -10.38
CA GLU A 190 21.06 2.33 -11.79
C GLU A 190 20.27 1.07 -12.16
N VAL A 191 19.28 0.70 -11.34
CA VAL A 191 18.39 -0.44 -11.56
C VAL A 191 16.93 0.00 -11.54
N PRO A 192 16.02 -0.71 -12.23
CA PRO A 192 14.60 -0.42 -12.21
C PRO A 192 14.01 -0.49 -10.80
N ILE A 193 13.20 0.50 -10.44
CA ILE A 193 12.46 0.55 -9.19
C ILE A 193 10.97 0.68 -9.51
N ILE A 194 10.18 -0.27 -9.01
CA ILE A 194 8.72 -0.27 -9.15
C ILE A 194 8.10 -0.26 -7.76
N THR A 195 7.39 0.81 -7.45
CA THR A 195 6.73 1.01 -6.15
C THR A 195 5.23 0.74 -6.27
N THR A 196 4.65 0.12 -5.25
CA THR A 196 3.20 0.00 -5.11
C THR A 196 2.74 0.46 -3.74
N ILE A 197 1.80 1.41 -3.71
CA ILE A 197 1.09 1.79 -2.48
C ILE A 197 -0.02 0.77 -2.27
N ILE A 198 0.11 -0.09 -1.25
CA ILE A 198 -0.81 -1.22 -1.01
C ILE A 198 -1.84 -0.97 0.09
N GLY A 199 -1.64 0.06 0.90
CA GLY A 199 -2.52 0.47 1.98
C GLY A 199 -2.36 1.95 2.26
N GLU A 200 -1.69 2.32 3.34
CA GLU A 200 -1.37 3.70 3.67
C GLU A 200 0.03 4.09 3.18
N GLY A 201 0.13 5.18 2.44
CA GLY A 201 1.39 5.82 2.09
C GLY A 201 1.59 7.09 2.89
N GLY A 202 2.01 6.97 4.16
CA GLY A 202 2.12 8.10 5.08
C GLY A 202 3.48 8.80 5.06
N SER A 203 3.48 10.08 4.69
CA SER A 203 4.57 11.05 4.94
C SER A 203 5.96 10.59 4.46
N GLY A 204 7.01 11.05 5.13
CA GLY A 204 8.40 10.68 4.86
C GLY A 204 8.68 9.18 4.99
N GLY A 205 7.91 8.48 5.83
CA GLY A 205 8.01 7.02 5.96
C GLY A 205 7.71 6.31 4.65
N ALA A 206 6.69 6.73 3.94
CA ALA A 206 6.35 6.21 2.62
C ALA A 206 7.40 6.66 1.57
N LEU A 207 7.78 7.94 1.56
CA LEU A 207 8.76 8.49 0.60
C LEU A 207 10.10 7.76 0.64
N ALA A 208 10.53 7.33 1.82
CA ALA A 208 11.82 6.66 2.03
C ALA A 208 12.01 5.37 1.22
N ILE A 209 10.93 4.79 0.67
CA ILE A 209 11.00 3.61 -0.20
C ILE A 209 10.13 3.73 -1.46
N SER A 210 9.74 4.97 -1.87
CA SER A 210 8.81 5.16 -2.99
C SER A 210 9.32 6.06 -4.12
N VAL A 211 10.58 6.48 -4.11
CA VAL A 211 11.20 7.12 -5.29
C VAL A 211 11.47 6.04 -6.35
N ALA A 212 10.74 6.10 -7.47
CA ALA A 212 10.70 4.98 -8.42
C ALA A 212 10.55 5.42 -9.87
N ASP A 213 10.81 4.49 -10.80
CA ASP A 213 10.57 4.65 -12.23
C ASP A 213 9.08 4.51 -12.58
N SER A 214 8.34 3.73 -11.75
CA SER A 214 6.90 3.56 -11.86
C SER A 214 6.28 3.43 -10.48
N VAL A 215 5.24 4.21 -10.21
CA VAL A 215 4.46 4.18 -8.97
C VAL A 215 3.05 3.68 -9.27
N LEU A 216 2.74 2.50 -8.75
CA LEU A 216 1.41 1.92 -8.79
C LEU A 216 0.72 2.19 -7.45
N MET A 217 -0.60 2.21 -7.47
CA MET A 217 -1.40 2.38 -6.26
C MET A 217 -2.64 1.52 -6.34
N LEU A 218 -2.96 0.78 -5.28
CA LEU A 218 -4.20 0.02 -5.21
C LEU A 218 -5.38 0.98 -5.12
N GLN A 219 -6.52 0.57 -5.66
CA GLN A 219 -7.71 1.41 -5.85
C GLN A 219 -8.19 2.07 -4.56
N TYR A 220 -8.16 1.34 -3.45
CA TYR A 220 -8.60 1.81 -2.14
C TYR A 220 -7.44 2.03 -1.16
N SER A 221 -6.27 2.40 -1.68
CA SER A 221 -5.14 2.90 -0.91
C SER A 221 -5.19 4.42 -0.77
N VAL A 222 -4.43 4.96 0.16
CA VAL A 222 -4.24 6.41 0.34
C VAL A 222 -2.75 6.76 0.34
N TYR A 223 -2.40 7.93 -0.19
CA TYR A 223 -1.02 8.42 -0.20
C TYR A 223 -1.00 9.91 0.11
N SER A 224 -0.38 10.32 1.21
CA SER A 224 -0.46 11.68 1.72
C SER A 224 0.74 12.08 2.57
N VAL A 225 0.97 13.39 2.69
CA VAL A 225 2.02 13.98 3.53
C VAL A 225 1.71 13.83 5.03
N ILE A 226 0.44 13.74 5.39
CA ILE A 226 -0.04 13.66 6.77
C ILE A 226 -1.36 12.87 6.82
N SER A 227 -1.67 12.24 7.95
CA SER A 227 -2.98 11.61 8.14
C SER A 227 -4.11 12.66 8.16
N PRO A 228 -5.33 12.30 7.73
CA PRO A 228 -6.48 13.20 7.84
C PRO A 228 -6.71 13.73 9.26
N GLU A 229 -6.56 12.87 10.27
CA GLU A 229 -6.69 13.27 11.68
C GLU A 229 -5.60 14.26 12.10
N GLY A 230 -4.35 14.03 11.67
CA GLY A 230 -3.24 14.94 11.91
C GLY A 230 -3.45 16.31 11.26
N CYS A 231 -3.90 16.32 10.01
CA CYS A 231 -4.26 17.52 9.27
C CYS A 231 -5.39 18.30 9.99
N ALA A 232 -6.45 17.59 10.36
CA ALA A 232 -7.57 18.18 11.08
C ALA A 232 -7.12 18.80 12.44
N SER A 233 -6.30 18.08 13.18
CA SER A 233 -5.76 18.56 14.46
C SER A 233 -4.92 19.83 14.32
N ILE A 234 -4.12 19.94 13.26
CA ILE A 234 -3.30 21.13 13.00
C ILE A 234 -4.16 22.33 12.56
N LEU A 235 -5.06 22.12 11.59
CA LEU A 235 -5.80 23.21 10.95
C LEU A 235 -7.02 23.64 11.77
N TRP A 236 -7.78 22.70 12.33
CA TRP A 236 -9.03 22.98 13.03
C TRP A 236 -8.97 22.75 14.54
N LYS A 237 -7.82 22.32 15.07
CA LYS A 237 -7.60 22.03 16.49
C LYS A 237 -8.50 20.92 17.05
N THR A 238 -9.06 20.08 16.17
CA THR A 238 -9.86 18.90 16.52
C THR A 238 -9.66 17.80 15.47
N SER A 239 -9.66 16.54 15.90
CA SER A 239 -9.63 15.39 15.00
C SER A 239 -10.99 15.05 14.38
N ASP A 240 -12.08 15.63 14.88
CA ASP A 240 -13.46 15.35 14.42
C ASP A 240 -13.70 15.76 12.95
N LYS A 241 -12.82 16.61 12.42
CA LYS A 241 -12.83 17.04 11.01
C LYS A 241 -11.93 16.22 10.10
N ALA A 242 -11.59 15.00 10.49
CA ALA A 242 -10.76 14.11 9.68
C ALA A 242 -11.39 13.78 8.32
N GLU A 243 -12.70 13.67 8.22
CA GLU A 243 -13.42 13.44 6.95
C GLU A 243 -13.27 14.62 5.99
N GLU A 244 -13.47 15.85 6.47
CA GLU A 244 -13.24 17.08 5.67
C GLU A 244 -11.77 17.18 5.23
N ALA A 245 -10.85 16.82 6.13
CA ALA A 245 -9.41 16.82 5.84
C ALA A 245 -9.05 15.78 4.77
N ALA A 246 -9.61 14.58 4.82
CA ALA A 246 -9.37 13.54 3.84
C ALA A 246 -9.77 13.98 2.42
N GLU A 247 -10.92 14.63 2.30
CA GLU A 247 -11.40 15.17 1.03
C GLU A 247 -10.52 16.31 0.52
N ALA A 248 -10.18 17.28 1.39
CA ALA A 248 -9.37 18.44 1.04
C ALA A 248 -7.93 18.07 0.64
N LEU A 249 -7.34 17.06 1.27
CA LEU A 249 -5.99 16.57 0.97
C LEU A 249 -5.88 15.86 -0.39
N GLY A 250 -6.96 15.33 -0.95
CA GLY A 250 -6.97 14.67 -2.25
C GLY A 250 -6.12 13.40 -2.30
N ILE A 251 -6.16 12.58 -1.26
CA ILE A 251 -5.24 11.46 -0.97
C ILE A 251 -5.55 10.15 -1.70
N THR A 252 -6.64 10.08 -2.45
CA THR A 252 -7.12 8.85 -3.10
C THR A 252 -6.39 8.55 -4.40
N ALA A 253 -6.37 7.28 -4.80
CA ALA A 253 -5.69 6.83 -6.00
C ALA A 253 -6.14 7.58 -7.27
N HIS A 254 -7.43 7.82 -7.44
CA HIS A 254 -7.99 8.53 -8.59
C HIS A 254 -7.54 10.00 -8.63
N ARG A 255 -7.53 10.67 -7.47
CA ARG A 255 -7.08 12.06 -7.37
C ARG A 255 -5.60 12.19 -7.68
N LEU A 256 -4.77 11.32 -7.11
CA LEU A 256 -3.32 11.33 -7.32
C LEU A 256 -2.94 10.94 -8.76
N LYS A 257 -3.70 10.04 -9.38
CA LYS A 257 -3.54 9.70 -10.80
C LYS A 257 -3.85 10.90 -11.69
N ALA A 258 -4.92 11.65 -11.40
CA ALA A 258 -5.27 12.88 -12.13
C ALA A 258 -4.18 13.97 -12.00
N LEU A 259 -3.45 14.00 -10.88
CA LEU A 259 -2.31 14.89 -10.64
C LEU A 259 -0.98 14.37 -11.20
N ASN A 260 -0.96 13.22 -11.87
CA ASN A 260 0.23 12.53 -12.38
C ASN A 260 1.27 12.14 -11.30
N LEU A 261 0.86 12.03 -10.02
CA LEU A 261 1.71 11.55 -8.94
C LEU A 261 1.80 10.02 -8.90
N VAL A 262 0.80 9.33 -9.46
CA VAL A 262 0.72 7.87 -9.58
C VAL A 262 0.56 7.50 -11.05
N ASP A 263 1.31 6.49 -11.51
CA ASP A 263 1.32 6.10 -12.92
C ASP A 263 0.17 5.15 -13.28
N LYS A 264 -0.23 4.27 -12.36
CA LYS A 264 -1.30 3.29 -12.60
C LYS A 264 -2.07 2.97 -11.33
N ILE A 265 -3.39 2.98 -11.45
CA ILE A 265 -4.27 2.43 -10.43
C ILE A 265 -4.45 0.94 -10.69
N VAL A 266 -4.27 0.12 -9.67
CA VAL A 266 -4.54 -1.33 -9.71
C VAL A 266 -5.91 -1.56 -9.09
N SER A 267 -6.86 -2.06 -9.88
CA SER A 267 -8.20 -2.38 -9.39
C SER A 267 -8.15 -3.43 -8.29
N GLU A 268 -9.07 -3.33 -7.35
CA GLU A 268 -9.24 -4.29 -6.28
C GLU A 268 -10.49 -5.17 -6.53
N PRO A 269 -10.57 -6.35 -5.92
CA PRO A 269 -11.81 -7.15 -5.88
C PRO A 269 -12.97 -6.34 -5.33
N VAL A 270 -14.20 -6.72 -5.68
CA VAL A 270 -15.41 -6.10 -5.12
C VAL A 270 -15.40 -6.23 -3.60
N GLY A 271 -15.52 -5.10 -2.92
CA GLY A 271 -15.40 -5.03 -1.46
C GLY A 271 -13.97 -4.90 -0.93
N GLY A 272 -12.96 -4.69 -1.81
CA GLY A 272 -11.57 -4.40 -1.44
C GLY A 272 -10.63 -5.61 -1.44
N ALA A 273 -9.34 -5.34 -1.30
CA ALA A 273 -8.27 -6.34 -1.38
C ALA A 273 -8.39 -7.46 -0.32
N HIS A 274 -9.00 -7.18 0.81
CA HIS A 274 -9.21 -8.14 1.91
C HIS A 274 -10.30 -9.17 1.63
N ARG A 275 -11.12 -8.98 0.61
CA ARG A 275 -12.19 -9.92 0.24
C ARG A 275 -11.68 -11.12 -0.55
N ASP A 276 -10.65 -10.93 -1.37
CA ASP A 276 -10.03 -12.00 -2.17
C ASP A 276 -8.54 -11.73 -2.40
N TYR A 277 -7.70 -12.34 -1.58
CA TYR A 277 -6.24 -12.20 -1.64
C TYR A 277 -5.66 -12.73 -2.96
N ALA A 278 -6.16 -13.85 -3.44
CA ALA A 278 -5.64 -14.48 -4.66
C ALA A 278 -5.95 -13.63 -5.91
N GLN A 279 -7.19 -13.13 -5.99
CA GLN A 279 -7.58 -12.24 -7.08
C GLN A 279 -6.80 -10.92 -7.02
N MET A 280 -6.65 -10.32 -5.84
CA MET A 280 -5.86 -9.10 -5.65
C MET A 280 -4.41 -9.29 -6.06
N ALA A 281 -3.79 -10.38 -5.62
CA ALA A 281 -2.41 -10.71 -5.98
C ALA A 281 -2.25 -10.94 -7.50
N ALA A 282 -3.22 -11.57 -8.15
CA ALA A 282 -3.22 -11.76 -9.61
C ALA A 282 -3.31 -10.42 -10.37
N PHE A 283 -4.16 -9.49 -9.90
CA PHE A 283 -4.26 -8.15 -10.49
C PHE A 283 -2.94 -7.37 -10.32
N LEU A 284 -2.38 -7.40 -9.11
CA LEU A 284 -1.12 -6.72 -8.82
C LEU A 284 0.05 -7.34 -9.60
N LYS A 285 0.15 -8.66 -9.65
CA LYS A 285 1.19 -9.36 -10.43
C LYS A 285 1.20 -8.94 -11.89
N ARG A 286 0.02 -8.84 -12.51
CA ARG A 286 -0.11 -8.36 -13.89
C ARG A 286 0.36 -6.91 -14.01
N ALA A 287 -0.07 -6.03 -13.10
CA ALA A 287 0.31 -4.63 -13.13
C ALA A 287 1.82 -4.41 -12.93
N LEU A 288 2.44 -5.15 -12.01
CA LEU A 288 3.90 -5.16 -11.81
C LEU A 288 4.63 -5.64 -13.07
N GLY A 289 4.14 -6.70 -13.73
CA GLY A 289 4.71 -7.20 -14.98
C GLY A 289 4.62 -6.18 -16.11
N ASP A 290 3.51 -5.44 -16.21
CA ASP A 290 3.34 -4.35 -17.19
C ASP A 290 4.35 -3.22 -16.93
N ALA A 291 4.49 -2.78 -15.68
CA ALA A 291 5.41 -1.72 -15.29
C ALA A 291 6.87 -2.14 -15.51
N TRP A 292 7.21 -3.38 -15.15
CA TRP A 292 8.57 -3.91 -15.33
C TRP A 292 8.99 -3.96 -16.80
N ARG A 293 8.12 -4.46 -17.71
CA ARG A 293 8.40 -4.46 -19.15
C ARG A 293 8.72 -3.09 -19.75
N GLN A 294 8.23 -2.01 -19.15
CA GLN A 294 8.50 -0.64 -19.61
C GLN A 294 9.92 -0.14 -19.29
N VAL A 295 10.60 -0.77 -18.33
CA VAL A 295 11.86 -0.26 -17.78
C VAL A 295 13.01 -1.26 -17.82
N ILE A 296 12.73 -2.57 -18.02
CA ILE A 296 13.75 -3.62 -17.88
C ILE A 296 14.87 -3.54 -18.92
N ASP A 297 14.54 -3.08 -20.13
CA ASP A 297 15.50 -2.99 -21.24
C ASP A 297 16.17 -1.62 -21.37
N LEU A 298 15.83 -0.66 -20.49
CA LEU A 298 16.44 0.66 -20.50
C LEU A 298 17.89 0.58 -20.01
N LYS A 299 18.78 1.32 -20.69
CA LYS A 299 20.15 1.50 -20.21
C LYS A 299 20.14 2.37 -18.94
N PRO A 300 21.14 2.23 -18.05
CA PRO A 300 21.19 2.99 -16.80
C PRO A 300 20.98 4.49 -16.99
N LYS A 301 21.62 5.11 -17.98
CA LYS A 301 21.45 6.53 -18.28
C LYS A 301 20.00 6.88 -18.64
N GLU A 302 19.38 6.11 -19.53
CA GLU A 302 18.00 6.34 -19.98
C GLU A 302 17.01 6.17 -18.82
N LEU A 303 17.29 5.21 -17.94
CA LEU A 303 16.49 4.95 -16.74
C LEU A 303 16.57 6.13 -15.75
N LEU A 304 17.78 6.64 -15.49
CA LEU A 304 18.00 7.78 -14.61
C LEU A 304 17.40 9.06 -15.18
N ASP A 305 17.60 9.35 -16.48
CA ASP A 305 17.03 10.51 -17.14
C ASP A 305 15.48 10.49 -17.05
N ARG A 306 14.86 9.32 -17.32
CA ARG A 306 13.41 9.13 -17.20
C ARG A 306 12.92 9.36 -15.76
N ARG A 307 13.62 8.82 -14.75
CA ARG A 307 13.29 9.01 -13.33
C ARG A 307 13.41 10.47 -12.93
N TYR A 308 14.46 11.14 -13.36
CA TYR A 308 14.66 12.58 -13.12
C TYR A 308 13.55 13.42 -13.76
N GLU A 309 13.25 13.23 -15.03
CA GLU A 309 12.17 13.93 -15.73
C GLU A 309 10.81 13.73 -15.05
N ARG A 310 10.54 12.52 -14.60
CA ARG A 310 9.34 12.19 -13.84
C ARG A 310 9.25 13.03 -12.56
N LEU A 311 10.30 13.07 -11.75
CA LEU A 311 10.35 13.84 -10.51
C LEU A 311 10.21 15.36 -10.77
N GLN A 312 10.84 15.87 -11.83
CA GLN A 312 10.73 17.27 -12.24
C GLN A 312 9.35 17.65 -12.81
N SER A 313 8.57 16.65 -13.25
CA SER A 313 7.23 16.89 -13.80
C SER A 313 6.15 17.10 -12.73
N TYR A 314 6.44 16.87 -11.47
CA TYR A 314 5.48 17.06 -10.38
C TYR A 314 5.17 18.55 -10.13
N GLY A 315 3.94 18.84 -9.69
CA GLY A 315 3.54 20.19 -9.30
C GLY A 315 3.24 21.13 -10.46
N ARG A 316 2.80 20.62 -11.62
CA ARG A 316 2.32 21.49 -12.72
C ARG A 316 1.10 22.30 -12.27
N PHE A 317 1.15 23.61 -12.46
CA PHE A 317 0.04 24.51 -12.17
C PHE A 317 -0.10 25.54 -13.30
N THR A 318 -1.31 26.09 -13.45
CA THR A 318 -1.56 27.21 -14.37
C THR A 318 -1.67 28.49 -13.56
N ASP A 319 -0.79 29.44 -13.83
CA ASP A 319 -0.91 30.76 -13.23
C ASP A 319 -1.97 31.58 -13.97
N THR A 320 -3.15 31.70 -13.39
CA THR A 320 -4.26 32.51 -13.95
C THR A 320 -4.03 34.00 -13.86
N LYS A 321 -2.97 34.48 -13.19
CA LYS A 321 -2.63 35.90 -13.08
C LYS A 321 -1.70 36.42 -14.19
N ALA A 322 -1.12 35.52 -14.99
CA ALA A 322 -0.23 35.91 -16.11
C ALA A 322 -0.97 36.38 -17.39
N SER A 323 -2.30 36.46 -17.35
CA SER A 323 -3.13 36.91 -18.49
C SER A 323 -3.74 38.29 -18.19
N LYS A 324 -2.90 39.30 -17.90
CA LYS A 324 -3.31 40.70 -17.92
C LYS A 324 -2.25 41.52 -18.63
#